data_10f042e948bc7e626fe2ccf0a1fa274f
#
_entry.id   10f042e948bc7e626fe2ccf0a1fa274f
#
_cell.length_a   1.000
_cell.length_b   1.000
_cell.length_c   1.000
_cell.angle_alpha   90.00
_cell.angle_beta   90.00
_cell.angle_gamma   90.00
#
_symmetry.space_group_name_H-M   'P 1'
#
loop_
_entity.id
_entity.type
_entity.pdbx_description
1 polymer ?
#
loop_
_entity_poly.entity_id
_entity_poly.type
_entity_poly.pdbx_seq_one_letter_code
_entity_poly.pdbx_strand_id
1 'polypeptide(L)'
;MPAAIASAAIAPVLTEPRIRAEQVTQLVLGETATITDLSGEWRRVCTHTDGYDGWTHAGYLCEASEQQVDQWRERATAWSEGASINIGQLRQPLPLRARVELQADTVLLPDGRRGRVISGSVRTLEQLTLAARAKAPERWALEYFAGSPYEWGGVTPWGVDCSGLVQTTFAVRGVGLPRDSAQQVFHGSAISFEATQPGDLLFFCGESTSNITHVAFAGEADTLIHSTLACGGTLVEPWLPGTRAGTLRHRLVAVRRLEDR
;
A
#
# COMPACT_ATOMS: atom_id res chain seq x y z
N MET A 1 8.81 18.75 15.68
CA MET A 1 9.75 17.60 15.65
C MET A 1 10.38 17.51 14.26
N PRO A 2 11.55 16.88 14.07
CA PRO A 2 12.07 16.61 12.74
C PRO A 2 11.14 15.65 12.02
N ALA A 3 10.93 15.90 10.74
CA ALA A 3 10.04 15.12 9.90
C ALA A 3 10.66 14.91 8.51
N ALA A 4 10.04 14.11 7.67
CA ALA A 4 10.55 13.80 6.35
C ALA A 4 9.42 13.56 5.34
N ILE A 5 9.78 13.75 4.07
CA ILE A 5 8.97 13.40 2.92
C ILE A 5 9.77 12.40 2.08
N ALA A 6 9.18 11.29 1.69
CA ALA A 6 9.84 10.33 0.81
C ALA A 6 10.10 10.97 -0.56
N SER A 7 11.36 11.05 -0.97
CA SER A 7 11.80 11.62 -2.26
C SER A 7 12.14 10.57 -3.31
N ALA A 8 12.43 9.34 -2.87
CA ALA A 8 12.57 8.20 -3.75
C ALA A 8 11.20 7.64 -4.16
N ALA A 9 11.12 6.97 -5.29
CA ALA A 9 9.89 6.31 -5.73
C ALA A 9 9.36 5.36 -4.64
N ILE A 10 10.25 4.57 -4.04
CA ILE A 10 10.02 3.69 -2.90
C ILE A 10 11.15 3.90 -1.89
N ALA A 11 10.80 4.13 -0.65
CA ALA A 11 11.72 4.18 0.50
C ALA A 11 11.40 2.99 1.43
N PRO A 12 12.24 1.94 1.45
CA PRO A 12 12.05 0.80 2.35
C PRO A 12 12.10 1.25 3.81
N VAL A 13 11.19 0.73 4.62
CA VAL A 13 11.18 0.86 6.09
C VAL A 13 11.53 -0.48 6.68
N LEU A 14 12.60 -0.53 7.46
CA LEU A 14 13.24 -1.74 7.95
C LEU A 14 13.11 -1.87 9.46
N THR A 15 13.24 -3.08 9.99
CA THR A 15 13.22 -3.35 11.44
C THR A 15 14.43 -2.76 12.17
N GLU A 16 15.58 -2.61 11.50
CA GLU A 16 16.85 -2.17 12.08
C GLU A 16 17.57 -1.21 11.13
N PRO A 17 18.48 -0.32 11.65
CA PRO A 17 19.23 0.63 10.83
C PRO A 17 20.40 -0.03 10.08
N ARG A 18 20.10 -1.00 9.23
CA ARG A 18 21.08 -1.71 8.39
C ARG A 18 20.41 -2.27 7.12
N ILE A 19 21.14 -2.26 6.02
CA ILE A 19 20.62 -2.59 4.68
C ILE A 19 20.10 -4.03 4.54
N ARG A 20 20.53 -4.96 5.39
CA ARG A 20 20.11 -6.36 5.36
C ARG A 20 19.03 -6.70 6.41
N ALA A 21 18.45 -5.69 7.05
CA ALA A 21 17.34 -5.88 7.95
C ALA A 21 16.06 -6.21 7.17
N GLU A 22 15.10 -6.81 7.84
CA GLU A 22 13.79 -7.12 7.28
C GLU A 22 13.04 -5.84 6.93
N GLN A 23 12.50 -5.77 5.70
CA GLN A 23 11.57 -4.74 5.30
C GLN A 23 10.21 -5.02 5.93
N VAL A 24 9.62 -4.04 6.60
CA VAL A 24 8.31 -4.18 7.25
C VAL A 24 7.22 -3.38 6.53
N THR A 25 7.60 -2.28 5.92
CA THR A 25 6.72 -1.48 5.06
C THR A 25 7.53 -0.61 4.11
N GLN A 26 6.87 0.26 3.36
CA GLN A 26 7.47 1.22 2.45
C GLN A 26 6.81 2.59 2.65
N LEU A 27 7.60 3.66 2.54
CA LEU A 27 7.08 4.98 2.19
C LEU A 27 7.15 5.14 0.67
N VAL A 28 6.06 5.51 0.07
CA VAL A 28 5.98 5.81 -1.36
C VAL A 28 6.28 7.31 -1.57
N LEU A 29 6.83 7.67 -2.71
CA LEU A 29 7.14 9.05 -3.08
C LEU A 29 6.06 10.03 -2.61
N GLY A 30 6.47 11.07 -1.89
CA GLY A 30 5.60 12.10 -1.37
C GLY A 30 4.84 11.75 -0.09
N GLU A 31 4.89 10.50 0.39
CA GLU A 31 4.42 10.17 1.73
C GLU A 31 5.33 10.73 2.80
N THR A 32 4.79 10.93 3.99
CA THR A 32 5.44 11.69 5.05
C THR A 32 5.55 10.87 6.34
N ALA A 33 6.55 11.22 7.16
CA ALA A 33 6.77 10.59 8.45
C ALA A 33 7.40 11.57 9.44
N THR A 34 7.18 11.31 10.73
CA THR A 34 7.95 11.95 11.81
C THR A 34 9.26 11.17 12.00
N ILE A 35 10.38 11.87 12.18
CA ILE A 35 11.65 11.25 12.55
C ILE A 35 11.72 11.18 14.07
N THR A 36 11.83 9.98 14.62
CA THR A 36 11.82 9.72 16.06
C THR A 36 13.19 9.43 16.64
N ASP A 37 14.15 8.96 15.82
CA ASP A 37 15.51 8.63 16.24
C ASP A 37 16.48 8.67 15.04
N LEU A 38 17.78 8.70 15.32
CA LEU A 38 18.87 8.79 14.34
C LEU A 38 19.94 7.73 14.64
N SER A 39 20.41 7.04 13.60
CA SER A 39 21.55 6.11 13.69
C SER A 39 22.42 6.25 12.43
N GLY A 40 23.44 7.10 12.47
CA GLY A 40 24.26 7.44 11.32
C GLY A 40 23.41 8.02 10.18
N GLU A 41 23.42 7.36 9.02
CA GLU A 41 22.58 7.75 7.86
C GLU A 41 21.15 7.19 7.92
N TRP A 42 20.75 6.52 9.00
CA TRP A 42 19.42 5.97 9.18
C TRP A 42 18.55 6.89 10.02
N ARG A 43 17.25 6.89 9.68
CA ARG A 43 16.20 7.64 10.37
C ARG A 43 15.17 6.64 10.86
N ARG A 44 14.90 6.63 12.15
CA ARG A 44 13.73 5.96 12.67
C ARG A 44 12.53 6.84 12.39
N VAL A 45 11.55 6.29 11.71
CA VAL A 45 10.38 7.02 11.24
C VAL A 45 9.11 6.40 11.79
N CYS A 46 8.14 7.28 12.11
CA CYS A 46 6.76 6.90 12.31
C CYS A 46 5.96 7.46 11.13
N THR A 47 5.39 6.59 10.30
CA THR A 47 4.68 6.98 9.08
C THR A 47 3.39 7.73 9.40
N HIS A 48 3.06 8.77 8.63
CA HIS A 48 1.81 9.50 8.84
C HIS A 48 0.59 8.80 8.21
N THR A 49 0.82 7.79 7.41
CA THR A 49 -0.25 7.04 6.72
C THR A 49 -0.94 6.07 7.67
N ASP A 50 -0.19 5.36 8.50
CA ASP A 50 -0.67 4.26 9.33
C ASP A 50 0.00 4.16 10.70
N GLY A 51 0.92 5.10 11.03
CA GLY A 51 1.65 5.12 12.30
C GLY A 51 2.70 4.03 12.41
N TYR A 52 3.14 3.41 11.31
CA TYR A 52 4.12 2.34 11.35
C TYR A 52 5.51 2.85 11.72
N ASP A 53 6.18 2.13 12.61
CA ASP A 53 7.51 2.49 13.12
C ASP A 53 8.59 1.60 12.50
N GLY A 54 9.70 2.21 12.09
CA GLY A 54 10.84 1.49 11.56
C GLY A 54 11.94 2.41 11.05
N TRP A 55 12.95 1.85 10.41
CA TRP A 55 14.14 2.56 9.97
C TRP A 55 14.19 2.70 8.45
N THR A 56 14.47 3.89 7.96
CA THR A 56 14.76 4.15 6.55
C THR A 56 16.04 4.94 6.38
N HIS A 57 16.72 4.80 5.26
CA HIS A 57 17.95 5.52 4.99
C HIS A 57 17.66 6.95 4.55
N ALA A 58 18.43 7.93 5.05
CA ALA A 58 18.24 9.37 4.75
C ALA A 58 18.28 9.68 3.24
N GLY A 59 19.03 8.91 2.46
CA GLY A 59 19.09 9.06 1.00
C GLY A 59 17.76 8.88 0.27
N TYR A 60 16.74 8.31 0.91
CA TYR A 60 15.38 8.17 0.36
C TYR A 60 14.47 9.34 0.74
N LEU A 61 14.94 10.28 1.57
CA LEU A 61 14.11 11.29 2.22
C LEU A 61 14.55 12.71 1.86
N CYS A 62 13.59 13.60 1.81
CA CYS A 62 13.79 15.03 2.05
C CYS A 62 13.46 15.30 3.52
N GLU A 63 14.49 15.52 4.35
CA GLU A 63 14.30 15.93 5.74
C GLU A 63 13.75 17.35 5.80
N ALA A 64 12.77 17.58 6.66
CA ALA A 64 12.04 18.83 6.73
C ALA A 64 11.56 19.10 8.17
N SER A 65 11.14 20.32 8.43
CA SER A 65 10.39 20.63 9.64
C SER A 65 8.95 20.11 9.52
N GLU A 66 8.31 19.89 10.67
CA GLU A 66 6.88 19.51 10.73
C GLU A 66 6.00 20.49 9.92
N GLN A 67 6.24 21.78 10.05
CA GLN A 67 5.53 22.80 9.27
C GLN A 67 5.68 22.62 7.74
N GLN A 68 6.88 22.28 7.25
CA GLN A 68 7.10 22.02 5.82
C GLN A 68 6.40 20.76 5.35
N VAL A 69 6.38 19.72 6.20
CA VAL A 69 5.65 18.48 5.92
C VAL A 69 4.14 18.74 5.87
N ASP A 70 3.59 19.54 6.79
CA ASP A 70 2.16 19.90 6.77
C ASP A 70 1.82 20.72 5.51
N GLN A 71 2.63 21.70 5.14
CA GLN A 71 2.47 22.45 3.90
C GLN A 71 2.55 21.55 2.66
N TRP A 72 3.43 20.52 2.67
CA TRP A 72 3.49 19.54 1.60
C TRP A 72 2.20 18.71 1.54
N ARG A 73 1.71 18.19 2.66
CA ARG A 73 0.47 17.40 2.72
C ARG A 73 -0.76 18.17 2.24
N GLU A 74 -0.82 19.48 2.53
CA GLU A 74 -1.89 20.36 2.06
C GLU A 74 -1.88 20.56 0.53
N ARG A 75 -0.69 20.56 -0.10
CA ARG A 75 -0.54 20.78 -1.55
C ARG A 75 -0.49 19.49 -2.36
N ALA A 76 0.17 18.45 -1.83
CA ALA A 76 0.33 17.17 -2.51
C ALA A 76 -0.93 16.30 -2.37
N THR A 77 -2.04 16.79 -2.91
CA THR A 77 -3.37 16.15 -2.83
C THR A 77 -3.66 15.22 -4.01
N ALA A 78 -2.73 15.09 -4.95
CA ALA A 78 -2.88 14.21 -6.09
C ALA A 78 -2.03 12.95 -5.95
N TRP A 79 -2.55 11.85 -6.46
CA TRP A 79 -1.91 10.54 -6.47
C TRP A 79 -1.65 10.08 -7.90
N SER A 80 -0.51 9.43 -8.09
CA SER A 80 -0.20 8.68 -9.31
C SER A 80 -0.97 7.37 -9.35
N GLU A 81 -1.53 7.05 -10.50
CA GLU A 81 -2.05 5.73 -10.85
C GLU A 81 -1.05 4.95 -11.74
N GLY A 82 0.23 5.01 -11.43
CA GLY A 82 1.30 4.42 -12.26
C GLY A 82 1.72 5.34 -13.42
N ALA A 83 1.69 6.64 -13.22
CA ALA A 83 2.09 7.62 -14.22
C ALA A 83 3.59 7.58 -14.54
N SER A 84 3.97 8.10 -15.70
CA SER A 84 5.35 8.49 -16.00
C SER A 84 5.41 9.98 -16.26
N ILE A 85 6.48 10.62 -15.79
CA ILE A 85 6.74 12.04 -16.00
C ILE A 85 8.07 12.26 -16.70
N ASN A 86 8.18 13.34 -17.44
CA ASN A 86 9.47 13.84 -17.93
C ASN A 86 9.97 14.98 -17.05
N ILE A 87 11.20 14.87 -16.56
CA ILE A 87 11.94 15.91 -15.88
C ILE A 87 13.10 16.29 -16.79
N GLY A 88 12.96 17.38 -17.53
CA GLY A 88 13.88 17.67 -18.64
C GLY A 88 13.84 16.55 -19.68
N GLN A 89 14.98 15.87 -19.91
CA GLN A 89 15.08 14.75 -20.84
C GLN A 89 14.95 13.37 -20.15
N LEU A 90 14.84 13.33 -18.82
CA LEU A 90 14.75 12.09 -18.06
C LEU A 90 13.29 11.67 -17.88
N ARG A 91 12.99 10.43 -18.21
CA ARG A 91 11.72 9.81 -17.90
C ARG A 91 11.79 9.16 -16.51
N GLN A 92 10.87 9.53 -15.64
CA GLN A 92 10.73 8.96 -14.29
C GLN A 92 9.34 8.32 -14.14
N PRO A 93 9.25 7.01 -13.87
CA PRO A 93 7.99 6.38 -13.49
C PRO A 93 7.63 6.76 -12.05
N LEU A 94 6.35 6.97 -11.81
CA LEU A 94 5.77 7.17 -10.49
C LEU A 94 4.97 5.93 -10.11
N PRO A 95 5.21 5.31 -8.95
CA PRO A 95 4.39 4.18 -8.52
C PRO A 95 2.95 4.61 -8.27
N LEU A 96 2.04 3.64 -8.28
CA LEU A 96 0.71 3.84 -7.71
C LEU A 96 0.85 4.37 -6.28
N ARG A 97 -0.02 5.31 -5.87
CA ARG A 97 -0.03 5.94 -4.55
C ARG A 97 1.04 7.03 -4.33
N ALA A 98 2.00 7.24 -5.26
CA ALA A 98 2.90 8.37 -5.14
C ALA A 98 2.12 9.69 -5.04
N ARG A 99 2.43 10.50 -4.01
CA ARG A 99 1.77 11.79 -3.75
C ARG A 99 2.56 12.91 -4.38
N VAL A 100 1.85 13.79 -5.08
CA VAL A 100 2.46 14.93 -5.77
C VAL A 100 1.54 16.15 -5.69
N GLU A 101 2.13 17.33 -5.82
CA GLU A 101 1.36 18.54 -6.08
C GLU A 101 1.10 18.63 -7.59
N LEU A 102 -0.17 18.60 -7.99
CA LEU A 102 -0.58 18.63 -9.39
C LEU A 102 -0.96 20.07 -9.81
N GLN A 103 -0.32 20.57 -10.87
CA GLN A 103 -0.62 21.85 -11.49
C GLN A 103 -0.85 21.62 -12.99
N ALA A 104 -2.11 21.53 -13.40
CA ALA A 104 -2.52 21.12 -14.75
C ALA A 104 -1.91 19.76 -15.14
N ASP A 105 -0.99 19.70 -16.10
CA ASP A 105 -0.29 18.48 -16.55
C ASP A 105 1.12 18.34 -15.94
N THR A 106 1.48 19.23 -15.03
CA THR A 106 2.80 19.28 -14.37
C THR A 106 2.66 18.85 -12.91
N VAL A 107 3.57 18.02 -12.44
CA VAL A 107 3.68 17.63 -11.05
C VAL A 107 4.93 18.25 -10.42
N LEU A 108 4.80 18.68 -9.18
CA LEU A 108 5.92 19.06 -8.32
C LEU A 108 6.22 17.87 -7.39
N LEU A 109 7.50 17.52 -7.32
CA LEU A 109 8.03 16.45 -6.45
C LEU A 109 8.52 17.03 -5.11
N PRO A 110 8.69 16.18 -4.07
CA PRO A 110 9.15 16.61 -2.75
C PRO A 110 10.49 17.37 -2.76
N ASP A 111 11.37 17.01 -3.68
CA ASP A 111 12.71 17.63 -3.84
C ASP A 111 12.70 18.91 -4.69
N GLY A 112 11.51 19.43 -5.03
CA GLY A 112 11.33 20.65 -5.81
C GLY A 112 11.43 20.46 -7.31
N ARG A 113 11.79 19.28 -7.82
CA ARG A 113 11.80 19.02 -9.27
C ARG A 113 10.37 19.01 -9.82
N ARG A 114 10.26 19.49 -11.06
CA ARG A 114 9.00 19.53 -11.79
C ARG A 114 9.04 18.57 -12.96
N GLY A 115 7.97 17.81 -13.15
CA GLY A 115 7.84 16.87 -14.25
C GLY A 115 6.49 17.02 -14.96
N ARG A 116 6.49 16.85 -16.27
CA ARG A 116 5.27 16.82 -17.07
C ARG A 116 4.79 15.38 -17.18
N VAL A 117 3.50 15.13 -16.94
CA VAL A 117 2.90 13.80 -17.15
C VAL A 117 2.90 13.46 -18.64
N ILE A 118 3.46 12.29 -18.99
CA ILE A 118 3.60 11.83 -20.37
C ILE A 118 2.85 10.53 -20.65
N SER A 119 2.53 9.76 -19.62
CA SER A 119 1.69 8.56 -19.72
C SER A 119 1.12 8.18 -18.36
N GLY A 120 0.07 7.38 -18.34
CA GLY A 120 -0.69 7.07 -17.14
C GLY A 120 -1.48 8.26 -16.65
N SER A 121 -1.92 8.23 -15.42
CA SER A 121 -2.71 9.33 -14.84
C SER A 121 -2.22 9.73 -13.45
N VAL A 122 -2.42 11.03 -13.15
CA VAL A 122 -2.30 11.63 -11.83
C VAL A 122 -3.62 12.34 -11.56
N ARG A 123 -4.30 11.97 -10.49
CA ARG A 123 -5.62 12.52 -10.12
C ARG A 123 -5.59 13.05 -8.71
N THR A 124 -6.49 13.99 -8.40
CA THR A 124 -6.72 14.33 -6.99
C THR A 124 -7.23 13.11 -6.23
N LEU A 125 -6.94 13.04 -4.94
CA LEU A 125 -7.41 11.91 -4.11
C LEU A 125 -8.95 11.80 -4.16
N GLU A 126 -9.66 12.91 -4.21
CA GLU A 126 -11.12 12.92 -4.36
C GLU A 126 -11.59 12.24 -5.65
N GLN A 127 -10.99 12.60 -6.80
CA GLN A 127 -11.31 11.98 -8.09
C GLN A 127 -10.98 10.49 -8.11
N LEU A 128 -9.84 10.12 -7.51
CA LEU A 128 -9.41 8.73 -7.41
C LEU A 128 -10.35 7.92 -6.52
N THR A 129 -10.73 8.47 -5.37
CA THR A 129 -11.68 7.85 -4.44
C THR A 129 -13.03 7.61 -5.10
N LEU A 130 -13.57 8.61 -5.81
CA LEU A 130 -14.84 8.48 -6.53
C LEU A 130 -14.76 7.36 -7.58
N ALA A 131 -13.68 7.32 -8.36
CA ALA A 131 -13.49 6.29 -9.38
C ALA A 131 -13.29 4.88 -8.76
N ALA A 132 -12.54 4.78 -7.65
CA ALA A 132 -12.33 3.53 -6.94
C ALA A 132 -13.62 2.98 -6.34
N ARG A 133 -14.45 3.83 -5.72
CA ARG A 133 -15.74 3.43 -5.13
C ARG A 133 -16.78 3.00 -6.16
N ALA A 134 -16.64 3.41 -7.43
CA ALA A 134 -17.50 2.94 -8.52
C ALA A 134 -17.26 1.47 -8.90
N LYS A 135 -16.22 0.83 -8.38
CA LYS A 135 -15.84 -0.58 -8.60
C LYS A 135 -15.83 -1.32 -7.28
N ALA A 136 -16.11 -2.61 -7.29
CA ALA A 136 -15.90 -3.46 -6.12
C ALA A 136 -14.40 -3.51 -5.75
N PRO A 137 -14.04 -3.60 -4.44
CA PRO A 137 -12.64 -3.47 -4.01
C PRO A 137 -11.73 -4.55 -4.59
N GLU A 138 -12.19 -5.80 -4.69
CA GLU A 138 -11.43 -6.91 -5.25
C GLU A 138 -11.17 -6.72 -6.76
N ARG A 139 -12.11 -6.09 -7.48
CA ARG A 139 -11.94 -5.78 -8.90
C ARG A 139 -10.95 -4.65 -9.12
N TRP A 140 -11.01 -3.62 -8.27
CA TRP A 140 -10.02 -2.55 -8.28
C TRP A 140 -8.63 -3.09 -7.96
N ALA A 141 -8.51 -3.97 -6.95
CA ALA A 141 -7.26 -4.62 -6.60
C ALA A 141 -6.67 -5.39 -7.80
N LEU A 142 -7.47 -6.17 -8.51
CA LEU A 142 -7.02 -6.88 -9.71
C LEU A 142 -6.59 -5.94 -10.84
N GLU A 143 -7.32 -4.85 -11.08
CA GLU A 143 -6.99 -3.90 -12.15
C GLU A 143 -5.59 -3.32 -12.01
N TYR A 144 -5.18 -3.01 -10.76
CA TYR A 144 -3.90 -2.35 -10.50
C TYR A 144 -2.78 -3.31 -10.09
N PHE A 145 -3.09 -4.47 -9.55
CA PHE A 145 -2.11 -5.36 -8.94
C PHE A 145 -2.00 -6.75 -9.59
N ALA A 146 -2.86 -7.12 -10.54
CA ALA A 146 -2.72 -8.42 -11.19
C ALA A 146 -1.32 -8.59 -11.80
N GLY A 147 -0.64 -9.68 -11.43
CA GLY A 147 0.73 -9.96 -11.88
C GLY A 147 1.82 -9.17 -11.15
N SER A 148 1.48 -8.33 -10.16
CA SER A 148 2.50 -7.70 -9.30
C SER A 148 3.28 -8.76 -8.55
N PRO A 149 4.63 -8.66 -8.47
CA PRO A 149 5.44 -9.63 -7.73
C PRO A 149 5.14 -9.55 -6.23
N TYR A 150 5.27 -10.69 -5.55
CA TYR A 150 5.24 -10.69 -4.08
C TYR A 150 6.51 -10.03 -3.54
N GLU A 151 6.31 -9.05 -2.68
CA GLU A 151 7.39 -8.40 -1.94
C GLU A 151 6.94 -8.19 -0.49
N TRP A 152 7.64 -8.82 0.44
CA TRP A 152 7.39 -8.63 1.87
C TRP A 152 7.55 -7.16 2.26
N GLY A 153 6.56 -6.59 2.94
CA GLY A 153 6.54 -5.17 3.26
C GLY A 153 6.12 -4.25 2.11
N GLY A 154 5.89 -4.78 0.91
CA GLY A 154 5.52 -4.00 -0.28
C GLY A 154 4.08 -3.48 -0.25
N VAL A 155 3.86 -2.30 -0.84
CA VAL A 155 2.54 -1.62 -0.87
C VAL A 155 2.15 -1.10 -2.26
N THR A 156 2.93 -1.40 -3.31
CA THR A 156 2.69 -0.90 -4.67
C THR A 156 2.68 -2.03 -5.70
N PRO A 157 2.20 -1.82 -6.93
CA PRO A 157 2.29 -2.81 -8.00
C PRO A 157 3.72 -3.21 -8.41
N TRP A 158 4.74 -2.49 -7.95
CA TRP A 158 6.14 -2.86 -8.19
C TRP A 158 6.62 -4.00 -7.29
N GLY A 159 5.90 -4.23 -6.19
CA GLY A 159 6.03 -5.30 -5.24
C GLY A 159 5.03 -5.10 -4.11
N VAL A 160 4.28 -6.15 -3.76
CA VAL A 160 3.21 -6.06 -2.77
C VAL A 160 3.06 -7.35 -1.98
N ASP A 161 2.82 -7.26 -0.67
CA ASP A 161 2.36 -8.40 0.13
C ASP A 161 0.84 -8.42 0.31
N CYS A 162 0.33 -9.41 1.02
CA CYS A 162 -1.11 -9.62 1.17
C CYS A 162 -1.82 -8.44 1.86
N SER A 163 -1.25 -7.92 2.94
CA SER A 163 -1.85 -6.81 3.70
C SER A 163 -1.60 -5.45 3.04
N GLY A 164 -0.50 -5.27 2.32
CA GLY A 164 -0.21 -4.09 1.51
C GLY A 164 -1.17 -3.94 0.32
N LEU A 165 -1.55 -5.05 -0.32
CA LEU A 165 -2.59 -5.09 -1.35
C LEU A 165 -3.93 -4.57 -0.81
N VAL A 166 -4.36 -5.09 0.34
CA VAL A 166 -5.60 -4.67 1.02
C VAL A 166 -5.50 -3.21 1.46
N GLN A 167 -4.42 -2.83 2.13
CA GLN A 167 -4.21 -1.47 2.63
C GLN A 167 -4.29 -0.44 1.49
N THR A 168 -3.57 -0.66 0.39
CA THR A 168 -3.57 0.29 -0.73
C THR A 168 -4.92 0.34 -1.44
N THR A 169 -5.60 -0.80 -1.61
CA THR A 169 -6.95 -0.84 -2.18
C THR A 169 -7.95 -0.01 -1.39
N PHE A 170 -7.90 -0.07 -0.05
CA PHE A 170 -8.81 0.71 0.77
C PHE A 170 -8.34 2.15 0.97
N ALA A 171 -7.04 2.43 0.97
CA ALA A 171 -6.52 3.80 1.06
C ALA A 171 -7.02 4.70 -0.10
N VAL A 172 -7.06 4.20 -1.32
CA VAL A 172 -7.60 4.94 -2.48
C VAL A 172 -9.11 5.17 -2.37
N ARG A 173 -9.81 4.36 -1.59
CA ARG A 173 -11.25 4.49 -1.29
C ARG A 173 -11.54 5.41 -0.11
N GLY A 174 -10.49 6.01 0.48
CA GLY A 174 -10.58 6.88 1.63
C GLY A 174 -10.74 6.14 2.97
N VAL A 175 -10.46 4.84 3.01
CA VAL A 175 -10.50 4.02 4.22
C VAL A 175 -9.07 3.71 4.65
N GLY A 176 -8.64 4.27 5.79
CA GLY A 176 -7.34 3.97 6.39
C GLY A 176 -7.34 2.62 7.10
N LEU A 177 -6.39 1.77 6.78
CA LEU A 177 -6.17 0.49 7.44
C LEU A 177 -4.76 0.41 8.01
N PRO A 178 -4.55 -0.33 9.12
CA PRO A 178 -3.22 -0.68 9.59
C PRO A 178 -2.43 -1.46 8.53
N ARG A 179 -1.11 -1.47 8.68
CA ARG A 179 -0.22 -2.17 7.75
C ARG A 179 -0.36 -3.69 7.83
N ASP A 180 -0.47 -4.25 9.03
CA ASP A 180 -0.40 -5.69 9.26
C ASP A 180 -1.77 -6.35 9.26
N SER A 181 -1.88 -7.51 8.61
CA SER A 181 -3.13 -8.29 8.56
C SER A 181 -3.66 -8.65 9.96
N ALA A 182 -2.77 -8.87 10.93
CA ALA A 182 -3.12 -9.12 12.32
C ALA A 182 -3.85 -7.95 13.00
N GLN A 183 -3.68 -6.73 12.49
CA GLN A 183 -4.38 -5.54 12.95
C GLN A 183 -5.60 -5.22 12.06
N GLN A 184 -5.49 -5.47 10.75
CA GLN A 184 -6.59 -5.26 9.80
C GLN A 184 -7.84 -6.06 10.16
N VAL A 185 -7.68 -7.24 10.75
CA VAL A 185 -8.81 -8.11 11.16
C VAL A 185 -9.78 -7.46 12.14
N PHE A 186 -9.37 -6.43 12.85
CA PHE A 186 -10.23 -5.68 13.79
C PHE A 186 -11.04 -4.57 13.13
N HIS A 187 -10.89 -4.36 11.81
CA HIS A 187 -11.61 -3.34 11.06
C HIS A 187 -12.78 -3.93 10.27
N GLY A 188 -13.84 -3.13 10.13
CA GLY A 188 -15.06 -3.54 9.44
C GLY A 188 -16.02 -4.39 10.28
N SER A 189 -17.11 -4.80 9.66
CA SER A 189 -18.15 -5.64 10.25
C SER A 189 -17.78 -7.12 10.18
N ALA A 190 -18.02 -7.88 11.24
CA ALA A 190 -17.85 -9.33 11.24
C ALA A 190 -18.93 -9.99 10.38
N ILE A 191 -18.52 -10.86 9.47
CA ILE A 191 -19.40 -11.60 8.56
C ILE A 191 -19.25 -13.11 8.86
N SER A 192 -20.36 -13.86 8.85
CA SER A 192 -20.25 -15.32 8.88
C SER A 192 -19.70 -15.85 7.57
N PHE A 193 -19.08 -17.00 7.61
CA PHE A 193 -18.51 -17.63 6.39
C PHE A 193 -19.55 -17.82 5.29
N GLU A 194 -20.76 -18.24 5.64
CA GLU A 194 -21.85 -18.50 4.71
C GLU A 194 -22.42 -17.23 4.05
N ALA A 195 -22.21 -16.06 4.70
CA ALA A 195 -22.64 -14.76 4.19
C ALA A 195 -21.53 -14.00 3.45
N THR A 196 -20.38 -14.66 3.22
CA THR A 196 -19.25 -14.07 2.48
C THR A 196 -19.67 -13.68 1.06
N GLN A 197 -19.26 -12.50 0.64
CA GLN A 197 -19.52 -11.95 -0.69
C GLN A 197 -18.20 -11.48 -1.32
N PRO A 198 -18.11 -11.38 -2.66
CA PRO A 198 -16.96 -10.75 -3.31
C PRO A 198 -16.64 -9.38 -2.70
N GLY A 199 -15.35 -9.13 -2.46
CA GLY A 199 -14.87 -7.91 -1.81
C GLY A 199 -14.70 -8.02 -0.29
N ASP A 200 -15.29 -9.01 0.37
CA ASP A 200 -15.01 -9.28 1.80
C ASP A 200 -13.55 -9.70 2.00
N LEU A 201 -13.01 -9.37 3.16
CA LEU A 201 -11.67 -9.76 3.57
C LEU A 201 -11.69 -11.06 4.38
N LEU A 202 -10.89 -12.02 3.93
CA LEU A 202 -10.72 -13.30 4.59
C LEU A 202 -9.34 -13.33 5.27
N PHE A 203 -9.32 -13.63 6.57
CA PHE A 203 -8.11 -13.63 7.37
C PHE A 203 -7.75 -15.06 7.79
N PHE A 204 -6.48 -15.43 7.59
CA PHE A 204 -6.00 -16.79 7.81
C PHE A 204 -4.87 -16.79 8.82
N CYS A 205 -4.87 -17.80 9.71
CA CYS A 205 -3.77 -18.04 10.63
C CYS A 205 -2.61 -18.79 9.97
N GLY A 206 -1.45 -18.78 10.62
CA GLY A 206 -0.29 -19.57 10.22
C GLY A 206 -0.53 -21.08 10.42
N GLU A 207 0.34 -21.91 9.82
CA GLU A 207 0.20 -23.40 9.93
C GLU A 207 0.36 -23.90 11.36
N SER A 208 1.25 -23.28 12.12
CA SER A 208 1.61 -23.73 13.48
C SER A 208 1.27 -22.68 14.55
N THR A 209 0.40 -21.72 14.25
CA THR A 209 0.07 -20.61 15.15
C THR A 209 -1.36 -20.15 14.94
N SER A 210 -1.98 -19.64 16.01
CA SER A 210 -3.27 -18.95 15.93
C SER A 210 -3.15 -17.50 15.42
N ASN A 211 -1.93 -16.98 15.26
CA ASN A 211 -1.72 -15.62 14.78
C ASN A 211 -2.11 -15.50 13.31
N ILE A 212 -2.78 -14.41 12.98
CA ILE A 212 -3.10 -14.08 11.59
C ILE A 212 -1.82 -13.71 10.86
N THR A 213 -1.59 -14.39 9.73
CA THR A 213 -0.40 -14.22 8.90
C THR A 213 -0.73 -13.94 7.45
N HIS A 214 -2.01 -13.98 7.06
CA HIS A 214 -2.42 -13.78 5.68
C HIS A 214 -3.82 -13.17 5.59
N VAL A 215 -4.04 -12.38 4.55
CA VAL A 215 -5.34 -11.80 4.18
C VAL A 215 -5.56 -11.91 2.68
N ALA A 216 -6.80 -12.13 2.27
CA ALA A 216 -7.23 -12.16 0.87
C ALA A 216 -8.57 -11.47 0.71
N PHE A 217 -8.88 -10.99 -0.48
CA PHE A 217 -10.26 -10.69 -0.86
C PHE A 217 -10.98 -11.98 -1.24
N ALA A 218 -12.22 -12.12 -0.83
CA ALA A 218 -13.15 -13.04 -1.47
C ALA A 218 -13.39 -12.57 -2.91
N GLY A 219 -13.24 -13.47 -3.86
CA GLY A 219 -13.58 -13.24 -5.26
C GLY A 219 -14.90 -13.90 -5.64
N GLU A 220 -15.29 -13.76 -6.90
CA GLU A 220 -16.44 -14.48 -7.47
C GLU A 220 -16.15 -15.99 -7.60
N ALA A 221 -17.19 -16.80 -7.65
CA ALA A 221 -17.11 -18.24 -7.90
C ALA A 221 -16.10 -18.99 -7.02
N ASP A 222 -16.15 -18.75 -5.71
CA ASP A 222 -15.24 -19.38 -4.74
C ASP A 222 -13.76 -19.21 -5.10
N THR A 223 -13.34 -17.98 -5.34
CA THR A 223 -11.94 -17.62 -5.58
C THR A 223 -11.38 -16.73 -4.47
N LEU A 224 -10.06 -16.69 -4.33
CA LEU A 224 -9.31 -15.72 -3.56
C LEU A 224 -8.55 -14.79 -4.49
N ILE A 225 -8.52 -13.51 -4.14
CA ILE A 225 -7.65 -12.50 -4.77
C ILE A 225 -6.67 -12.05 -3.70
N HIS A 226 -5.40 -12.36 -3.90
CA HIS A 226 -4.37 -12.09 -2.91
C HIS A 226 -2.97 -12.00 -3.53
N SER A 227 -2.04 -11.36 -2.82
CA SER A 227 -0.62 -11.47 -3.08
C SER A 227 -0.04 -12.57 -2.19
N THR A 228 0.64 -13.54 -2.77
CA THR A 228 1.19 -14.68 -2.05
C THR A 228 2.56 -15.10 -2.58
N LEU A 229 3.50 -15.34 -1.64
CA LEU A 229 4.84 -15.83 -1.97
C LEU A 229 4.78 -17.18 -2.70
N ALA A 230 3.82 -18.04 -2.33
CA ALA A 230 3.69 -19.37 -2.92
C ALA A 230 3.39 -19.36 -4.44
N CYS A 231 2.84 -18.26 -4.96
CA CYS A 231 2.61 -18.06 -6.40
C CYS A 231 3.46 -16.92 -6.98
N GLY A 232 4.33 -16.34 -6.17
CA GLY A 232 5.24 -15.28 -6.59
C GLY A 232 4.61 -13.90 -6.76
N GLY A 233 3.33 -13.71 -6.44
CA GLY A 233 2.67 -12.41 -6.62
C GLY A 233 1.17 -12.40 -6.43
N THR A 234 0.53 -11.39 -7.03
CA THR A 234 -0.90 -11.14 -6.94
C THR A 234 -1.66 -11.80 -8.07
N LEU A 235 -2.66 -12.61 -7.71
CA LEU A 235 -3.44 -13.40 -8.66
C LEU A 235 -4.81 -13.76 -8.10
N VAL A 236 -5.61 -14.39 -8.95
CA VAL A 236 -6.87 -15.06 -8.59
C VAL A 236 -6.60 -16.55 -8.47
N GLU A 237 -6.98 -17.18 -7.36
CA GLU A 237 -6.87 -18.62 -7.16
C GLU A 237 -8.23 -19.25 -6.83
N PRO A 238 -8.52 -20.43 -7.39
CA PRO A 238 -9.67 -21.22 -6.96
C PRO A 238 -9.54 -21.59 -5.47
N TRP A 239 -10.56 -21.30 -4.67
CA TRP A 239 -10.59 -21.61 -3.24
C TRP A 239 -11.49 -22.82 -2.97
N LEU A 240 -11.22 -23.90 -3.70
CA LEU A 240 -12.00 -25.14 -3.69
C LEU A 240 -11.23 -26.27 -3.01
N PRO A 241 -11.92 -27.27 -2.44
CA PRO A 241 -11.26 -28.48 -1.93
C PRO A 241 -10.35 -29.11 -2.99
N GLY A 242 -9.15 -29.50 -2.57
CA GLY A 242 -8.14 -30.11 -3.45
C GLY A 242 -7.27 -29.11 -4.23
N THR A 243 -7.55 -27.81 -4.18
CA THR A 243 -6.66 -26.79 -4.73
C THR A 243 -5.64 -26.33 -3.68
N ARG A 244 -4.55 -25.66 -4.13
CA ARG A 244 -3.56 -25.08 -3.23
C ARG A 244 -4.20 -24.07 -2.25
N ALA A 245 -4.94 -23.11 -2.76
CA ALA A 245 -5.62 -22.13 -1.92
C ALA A 245 -6.74 -22.77 -1.07
N GLY A 246 -7.30 -23.89 -1.50
CA GLY A 246 -8.29 -24.66 -0.73
C GLY A 246 -7.77 -25.14 0.63
N THR A 247 -6.46 -25.32 0.78
CA THR A 247 -5.84 -25.66 2.08
C THR A 247 -6.02 -24.54 3.12
N LEU A 248 -6.19 -23.30 2.69
CA LEU A 248 -6.43 -22.15 3.57
C LEU A 248 -7.81 -22.21 4.25
N ARG A 249 -8.77 -23.03 3.76
CA ARG A 249 -10.10 -23.15 4.38
C ARG A 249 -10.04 -23.53 5.85
N HIS A 250 -9.14 -24.45 6.20
CA HIS A 250 -8.96 -24.90 7.60
C HIS A 250 -8.22 -23.86 8.47
N ARG A 251 -7.70 -22.80 7.86
CA ARG A 251 -6.94 -21.74 8.52
C ARG A 251 -7.71 -20.43 8.56
N LEU A 252 -8.94 -20.39 8.05
CA LEU A 252 -9.80 -19.22 8.10
C LEU A 252 -10.18 -18.89 9.55
N VAL A 253 -9.87 -17.68 10.00
CA VAL A 253 -10.12 -17.20 11.37
C VAL A 253 -11.27 -16.20 11.40
N ALA A 254 -11.35 -15.32 10.40
CA ALA A 254 -12.34 -14.28 10.37
C ALA A 254 -12.67 -13.84 8.94
N VAL A 255 -13.89 -13.35 8.76
CA VAL A 255 -14.33 -12.61 7.56
C VAL A 255 -14.75 -11.22 8.00
N ARG A 256 -14.32 -10.20 7.24
CA ARG A 256 -14.66 -8.80 7.49
C ARG A 256 -15.18 -8.13 6.24
N ARG A 257 -16.23 -7.35 6.38
CA ARG A 257 -16.73 -6.45 5.34
C ARG A 257 -16.40 -5.02 5.71
N LEU A 258 -15.70 -4.35 4.81
CA LEU A 258 -15.40 -2.94 4.91
C LEU A 258 -16.36 -2.17 4.01
N GLU A 259 -17.07 -1.22 4.58
CA GLU A 259 -17.93 -0.32 3.83
C GLU A 259 -17.15 0.95 3.46
N ASP A 260 -17.33 1.41 2.24
CA ASP A 260 -16.86 2.72 1.81
C ASP A 260 -17.73 3.78 2.52
N ARG A 261 -17.14 4.56 3.44
CA ARG A 261 -17.83 5.65 4.14
C ARG A 261 -17.97 6.87 3.25
#